data_3c86d1ce3a8f43b764bfc69d87880df4
#
_entry.id   3c86d1ce3a8f43b764bfc69d87880df4
#
_cell.length_a   1.000
_cell.length_b   1.000
_cell.length_c   1.000
_cell.angle_alpha   90.00
_cell.angle_beta   90.00
_cell.angle_gamma   90.00
#
_symmetry.space_group_name_H-M   'P 1'
#
loop_
_entity.id
_entity.type
_entity.pdbx_description
1 polymer ?
#
loop_
_entity_poly.entity_id
_entity_poly.type
_entity_poly.pdbx_seq_one_letter_code
_entity_poly.pdbx_strand_id
1 'polypeptide(L)'
;MVDERGLVDAIRRHEERLARDPDSLAFAQLADLYRKAGRTGEAVATCREGLRRWPHYTTARLILAKTLLAEDQHEAALTEIAAILQTSPKDVQCLRLAAEIHRRAGRLDAAVEHLEKAVGLDPGDRESTALLSLLRADAVPGEAAGLGRVLRDDTFITLAFGTLCLEQGLADEAALVLTRVLRRDPDNAEVRAQLEAALRARSRRRG
;
A
#
# COMPACT_ATOMS: atom_id res chain seq x y z
N MET A 1 -20.67 -2.06 -17.64
CA MET A 1 -20.34 -1.22 -18.83
C MET A 1 -20.96 0.14 -18.57
N VAL A 2 -20.14 1.19 -18.49
CA VAL A 2 -20.66 2.57 -18.44
C VAL A 2 -21.24 2.84 -19.82
N ASP A 3 -22.46 3.31 -19.88
CA ASP A 3 -23.07 3.71 -21.13
C ASP A 3 -22.30 4.91 -21.71
N GLU A 4 -21.49 4.68 -22.74
CA GLU A 4 -20.64 5.72 -23.35
C GLU A 4 -21.47 6.93 -23.83
N ARG A 5 -22.67 6.71 -24.32
CA ARG A 5 -23.58 7.81 -24.73
C ARG A 5 -24.01 8.64 -23.53
N GLY A 6 -24.37 7.98 -22.42
CA GLY A 6 -24.71 8.67 -21.18
C GLY A 6 -23.56 9.48 -20.61
N LEU A 7 -22.33 8.99 -20.74
CA LEU A 7 -21.14 9.69 -20.29
C LEU A 7 -20.86 10.95 -21.13
N VAL A 8 -20.96 10.86 -22.46
CA VAL A 8 -20.80 12.00 -23.37
C VAL A 8 -21.85 13.08 -23.11
N ASP A 9 -23.12 12.68 -22.93
CA ASP A 9 -24.20 13.61 -22.62
C ASP A 9 -24.05 14.29 -21.26
N ALA A 10 -23.48 13.55 -20.27
CA ALA A 10 -23.18 14.11 -18.97
C ALA A 10 -22.05 15.15 -19.06
N ILE A 11 -20.98 14.86 -19.79
CA ILE A 11 -19.88 15.81 -20.03
C ILE A 11 -20.43 17.08 -20.65
N ARG A 12 -21.17 16.99 -21.75
CA ARG A 12 -21.73 18.15 -22.42
C ARG A 12 -22.59 19.02 -21.49
N ARG A 13 -23.46 18.42 -20.69
CA ARG A 13 -24.29 19.16 -19.73
C ARG A 13 -23.47 19.94 -18.69
N HIS A 14 -22.38 19.35 -18.21
CA HIS A 14 -21.50 20.01 -17.25
C HIS A 14 -20.64 21.09 -17.90
N GLU A 15 -20.20 20.90 -19.15
CA GLU A 15 -19.51 21.92 -19.94
C GLU A 15 -20.43 23.15 -20.14
N GLU A 16 -21.71 22.95 -20.59
CA GLU A 16 -22.68 23.99 -20.73
C GLU A 16 -22.98 24.73 -19.42
N ARG A 17 -23.04 23.98 -18.31
CA ARG A 17 -23.26 24.58 -16.99
C ARG A 17 -22.06 25.44 -16.57
N LEU A 18 -20.84 24.97 -16.76
CA LEU A 18 -19.65 25.73 -16.43
C LEU A 18 -19.47 26.96 -17.34
N ALA A 19 -19.87 26.86 -18.60
CA ALA A 19 -19.87 28.00 -19.51
C ALA A 19 -20.85 29.13 -19.09
N ARG A 20 -21.99 28.77 -18.47
CA ARG A 20 -22.96 29.73 -17.93
C ARG A 20 -22.56 30.30 -16.57
N ASP A 21 -21.92 29.46 -15.74
CA ASP A 21 -21.47 29.80 -14.39
C ASP A 21 -20.07 29.31 -14.18
N PRO A 22 -19.03 30.08 -14.53
CA PRO A 22 -17.63 29.70 -14.41
C PRO A 22 -17.15 29.50 -12.96
N ASP A 23 -17.90 30.03 -11.99
CA ASP A 23 -17.58 29.88 -10.57
C ASP A 23 -18.30 28.70 -9.92
N SER A 24 -19.08 27.96 -10.70
CA SER A 24 -19.76 26.77 -10.24
C SER A 24 -18.79 25.66 -9.81
N LEU A 25 -19.05 25.02 -8.69
CA LEU A 25 -18.32 23.80 -8.25
C LEU A 25 -18.55 22.59 -9.18
N ALA A 26 -19.36 22.77 -10.25
CA ALA A 26 -19.60 21.74 -11.27
C ALA A 26 -18.29 21.31 -12.00
N PHE A 27 -17.22 22.12 -11.94
CA PHE A 27 -15.94 21.78 -12.54
C PHE A 27 -15.38 20.46 -12.00
N ALA A 28 -15.57 20.15 -10.71
CA ALA A 28 -15.06 18.90 -10.14
C ALA A 28 -15.83 17.69 -10.70
N GLN A 29 -17.15 17.81 -10.88
CA GLN A 29 -17.94 16.76 -11.50
C GLN A 29 -17.55 16.56 -12.97
N LEU A 30 -17.33 17.66 -13.71
CA LEU A 30 -16.84 17.61 -15.09
C LEU A 30 -15.48 16.93 -15.19
N ALA A 31 -14.55 17.29 -14.30
CA ALA A 31 -13.23 16.67 -14.25
C ALA A 31 -13.28 15.15 -13.95
N ASP A 32 -14.18 14.71 -13.07
CA ASP A 32 -14.35 13.27 -12.80
C ASP A 32 -14.97 12.53 -14.00
N LEU A 33 -15.88 13.17 -14.74
CA LEU A 33 -16.41 12.63 -15.98
C LEU A 33 -15.34 12.52 -17.07
N TYR A 34 -14.49 13.54 -17.24
CA TYR A 34 -13.33 13.46 -18.13
C TYR A 34 -12.39 12.33 -17.76
N ARG A 35 -12.06 12.20 -16.45
CA ARG A 35 -11.23 11.12 -15.96
C ARG A 35 -11.83 9.73 -16.27
N LYS A 36 -13.13 9.54 -16.05
CA LYS A 36 -13.87 8.31 -16.37
C LYS A 36 -13.92 8.02 -17.87
N ALA A 37 -13.91 9.08 -18.70
CA ALA A 37 -13.85 8.97 -20.15
C ALA A 37 -12.42 8.74 -20.69
N GLY A 38 -11.40 8.64 -19.81
CA GLY A 38 -9.99 8.52 -20.22
C GLY A 38 -9.39 9.82 -20.75
N ARG A 39 -10.12 10.94 -20.67
CA ARG A 39 -9.69 12.28 -21.10
C ARG A 39 -8.90 12.96 -19.98
N THR A 40 -7.75 12.35 -19.61
CA THR A 40 -6.99 12.72 -18.41
C THR A 40 -6.43 14.14 -18.47
N GLY A 41 -5.91 14.56 -19.62
CA GLY A 41 -5.40 15.93 -19.80
C GLY A 41 -6.46 16.99 -19.52
N GLU A 42 -7.71 16.78 -19.99
CA GLU A 42 -8.82 17.70 -19.76
C GLU A 42 -9.29 17.68 -18.30
N ALA A 43 -9.28 16.51 -17.67
CA ALA A 43 -9.57 16.39 -16.25
C ALA A 43 -8.57 17.17 -15.40
N VAL A 44 -7.26 17.05 -15.67
CA VAL A 44 -6.22 17.82 -14.99
C VAL A 44 -6.37 19.32 -15.20
N ALA A 45 -6.59 19.76 -16.46
CA ALA A 45 -6.78 21.17 -16.78
C ALA A 45 -7.99 21.77 -16.05
N THR A 46 -9.11 21.05 -16.07
CA THR A 46 -10.36 21.47 -15.41
C THR A 46 -10.19 21.55 -13.89
N CYS A 47 -9.53 20.57 -13.27
CA CYS A 47 -9.23 20.62 -11.83
C CYS A 47 -8.33 21.80 -11.48
N ARG A 48 -7.24 22.01 -12.22
CA ARG A 48 -6.29 23.10 -11.95
C ARG A 48 -6.95 24.47 -12.10
N GLU A 49 -7.78 24.65 -13.12
CA GLU A 49 -8.53 25.89 -13.32
C GLU A 49 -9.50 26.17 -12.17
N GLY A 50 -10.30 25.17 -11.79
CA GLY A 50 -11.24 25.29 -10.68
C GLY A 50 -10.54 25.52 -9.33
N LEU A 51 -9.42 24.85 -9.09
CA LEU A 51 -8.63 25.00 -7.85
C LEU A 51 -7.94 26.36 -7.73
N ARG A 52 -7.71 27.11 -8.82
CA ARG A 52 -7.27 28.51 -8.73
C ARG A 52 -8.33 29.41 -8.08
N ARG A 53 -9.61 29.10 -8.29
CA ARG A 53 -10.74 29.83 -7.70
C ARG A 53 -11.12 29.28 -6.33
N TRP A 54 -11.06 27.95 -6.18
CA TRP A 54 -11.47 27.20 -4.98
C TRP A 54 -10.31 26.36 -4.43
N PRO A 55 -9.24 27.00 -3.87
CA PRO A 55 -8.01 26.29 -3.48
C PRO A 55 -8.20 25.18 -2.45
N HIS A 56 -9.22 25.28 -1.61
CA HIS A 56 -9.49 24.31 -0.53
C HIS A 56 -10.55 23.28 -0.89
N TYR A 57 -10.98 23.22 -2.17
CA TYR A 57 -12.01 22.25 -2.56
C TYR A 57 -11.47 20.83 -2.66
N THR A 58 -11.59 20.11 -1.56
CA THR A 58 -11.05 18.76 -1.32
C THR A 58 -11.44 17.75 -2.40
N THR A 59 -12.71 17.79 -2.86
CA THR A 59 -13.19 16.89 -3.92
C THR A 59 -12.39 17.04 -5.20
N ALA A 60 -12.13 18.28 -5.63
CA ALA A 60 -11.35 18.54 -6.85
C ALA A 60 -9.89 18.10 -6.70
N ARG A 61 -9.28 18.33 -5.53
CA ARG A 61 -7.92 17.83 -5.24
C ARG A 61 -7.86 16.30 -5.29
N LEU A 62 -8.85 15.62 -4.74
CA LEU A 62 -8.92 14.16 -4.79
C LEU A 62 -9.06 13.62 -6.21
N ILE A 63 -9.88 14.27 -7.04
CA ILE A 63 -10.03 13.91 -8.46
C ILE A 63 -8.73 14.17 -9.21
N LEU A 64 -8.08 15.32 -8.96
CA LEU A 64 -6.78 15.64 -9.55
C LEU A 64 -5.73 14.60 -9.18
N ALA A 65 -5.62 14.23 -7.90
CA ALA A 65 -4.68 13.22 -7.43
C ALA A 65 -4.92 11.85 -8.11
N LYS A 66 -6.19 11.42 -8.22
CA LYS A 66 -6.55 10.17 -8.93
C LYS A 66 -6.21 10.21 -10.42
N THR A 67 -6.37 11.37 -11.05
CA THR A 67 -6.05 11.55 -12.48
C THR A 67 -4.54 11.54 -12.69
N LEU A 68 -3.78 12.25 -11.85
CA LEU A 68 -2.32 12.27 -11.89
C LEU A 68 -1.71 10.89 -11.64
N LEU A 69 -2.29 10.11 -10.72
CA LEU A 69 -1.90 8.72 -10.50
C LEU A 69 -2.13 7.83 -11.73
N ALA A 70 -3.21 8.06 -12.47
CA ALA A 70 -3.47 7.34 -13.72
C ALA A 70 -2.47 7.70 -14.83
N GLU A 71 -1.81 8.84 -14.74
CA GLU A 71 -0.71 9.28 -15.63
C GLU A 71 0.69 9.00 -15.06
N ASP A 72 0.78 8.18 -14.01
CA ASP A 72 2.02 7.84 -13.29
C ASP A 72 2.79 9.06 -12.73
N GLN A 73 2.12 10.21 -12.59
CA GLN A 73 2.66 11.42 -12.00
C GLN A 73 2.60 11.36 -10.46
N HIS A 74 3.35 10.43 -9.86
CA HIS A 74 3.26 10.08 -8.44
C HIS A 74 3.50 11.26 -7.50
N GLU A 75 4.53 12.08 -7.73
CA GLU A 75 4.88 13.21 -6.86
C GLU A 75 3.82 14.31 -6.88
N ALA A 76 3.29 14.62 -8.07
CA ALA A 76 2.23 15.59 -8.20
C ALA A 76 0.94 15.11 -7.51
N ALA A 77 0.61 13.81 -7.65
CA ALA A 77 -0.53 13.21 -6.96
C ALA A 77 -0.39 13.27 -5.44
N LEU A 78 0.81 12.96 -4.89
CA LEU A 78 1.09 13.06 -3.45
C LEU A 78 0.98 14.49 -2.93
N THR A 79 1.40 15.48 -3.71
CA THR A 79 1.25 16.90 -3.34
C THR A 79 -0.22 17.26 -3.09
N GLU A 80 -1.13 16.81 -3.95
CA GLU A 80 -2.55 17.08 -3.78
C GLU A 80 -3.14 16.31 -2.58
N ILE A 81 -2.73 15.06 -2.36
CA ILE A 81 -3.15 14.29 -1.18
C ILE A 81 -2.61 14.90 0.11
N ALA A 82 -1.35 15.35 0.14
CA ALA A 82 -0.77 16.00 1.30
C ALA A 82 -1.56 17.27 1.68
N ALA A 83 -1.97 18.08 0.69
CA ALA A 83 -2.78 19.26 0.94
C ALA A 83 -4.16 18.92 1.57
N ILE A 84 -4.75 17.78 1.22
CA ILE A 84 -5.98 17.30 1.88
C ILE A 84 -5.70 16.84 3.31
N LEU A 85 -4.65 16.05 3.51
CA LEU A 85 -4.30 15.49 4.82
C LEU A 85 -3.84 16.57 5.82
N GLN A 86 -3.35 17.72 5.35
CA GLN A 86 -3.08 18.88 6.22
C GLN A 86 -4.35 19.40 6.90
N THR A 87 -5.48 19.39 6.21
CA THR A 87 -6.77 19.85 6.75
C THR A 87 -7.59 18.74 7.37
N SER A 88 -7.43 17.51 6.89
CA SER A 88 -8.17 16.32 7.29
C SER A 88 -7.23 15.13 7.49
N PRO A 89 -6.43 15.10 8.58
CA PRO A 89 -5.39 14.07 8.78
C PRO A 89 -5.92 12.65 8.94
N LYS A 90 -7.21 12.52 9.23
CA LYS A 90 -7.91 11.24 9.46
C LYS A 90 -8.76 10.79 8.26
N ASP A 91 -8.57 11.39 7.10
CA ASP A 91 -9.28 10.97 5.89
C ASP A 91 -8.72 9.62 5.39
N VAL A 92 -9.45 8.55 5.71
CA VAL A 92 -9.07 7.16 5.37
C VAL A 92 -8.92 6.98 3.86
N GLN A 93 -9.79 7.63 3.05
CA GLN A 93 -9.71 7.55 1.59
C GLN A 93 -8.41 8.17 1.05
N CYS A 94 -8.01 9.31 1.60
CA CYS A 94 -6.75 9.97 1.24
C CYS A 94 -5.54 9.17 1.70
N LEU A 95 -5.57 8.58 2.90
CA LEU A 95 -4.51 7.70 3.39
C LEU A 95 -4.34 6.47 2.50
N ARG A 96 -5.44 5.84 2.09
CA ARG A 96 -5.41 4.71 1.14
C ARG A 96 -4.84 5.10 -0.22
N LEU A 97 -5.25 6.25 -0.75
CA LEU A 97 -4.74 6.74 -2.02
C LEU A 97 -3.25 7.08 -1.94
N ALA A 98 -2.79 7.70 -0.83
CA ALA A 98 -1.36 7.93 -0.59
C ALA A 98 -0.58 6.61 -0.59
N ALA A 99 -1.09 5.59 0.10
CA ALA A 99 -0.48 4.26 0.12
C ALA A 99 -0.38 3.64 -1.27
N GLU A 100 -1.44 3.72 -2.08
CA GLU A 100 -1.43 3.22 -3.45
C GLU A 100 -0.43 3.97 -4.34
N ILE A 101 -0.33 5.30 -4.20
CA ILE A 101 0.66 6.10 -4.93
C ILE A 101 2.08 5.68 -4.53
N HIS A 102 2.36 5.55 -3.22
CA HIS A 102 3.66 5.10 -2.74
C HIS A 102 4.00 3.70 -3.22
N ARG A 103 3.02 2.78 -3.19
CA ARG A 103 3.20 1.42 -3.70
C ARG A 103 3.58 1.40 -5.19
N ARG A 104 2.87 2.15 -6.03
CA ARG A 104 3.20 2.26 -7.48
C ARG A 104 4.56 2.91 -7.72
N ALA A 105 4.95 3.85 -6.86
CA ALA A 105 6.27 4.47 -6.90
C ALA A 105 7.39 3.59 -6.33
N GLY A 106 7.10 2.34 -5.91
CA GLY A 106 8.08 1.42 -5.32
C GLY A 106 8.51 1.75 -3.90
N ARG A 107 7.85 2.71 -3.24
CA ARG A 107 8.16 3.14 -1.87
C ARG A 107 7.32 2.37 -0.86
N LEU A 108 7.65 1.09 -0.67
CA LEU A 108 6.81 0.16 0.08
C LEU A 108 6.69 0.52 1.55
N ASP A 109 7.76 1.01 2.19
CA ASP A 109 7.72 1.43 3.60
C ASP A 109 6.72 2.57 3.84
N ALA A 110 6.73 3.58 2.97
CA ALA A 110 5.78 4.69 3.04
C ALA A 110 4.34 4.22 2.76
N ALA A 111 4.14 3.26 1.85
CA ALA A 111 2.83 2.67 1.61
C ALA A 111 2.30 1.94 2.86
N VAL A 112 3.14 1.17 3.52
CA VAL A 112 2.82 0.47 4.78
C VAL A 112 2.42 1.48 5.86
N GLU A 113 3.20 2.55 6.06
CA GLU A 113 2.91 3.58 7.07
C GLU A 113 1.51 4.22 6.87
N HIS A 114 1.16 4.55 5.63
CA HIS A 114 -0.16 5.13 5.33
C HIS A 114 -1.30 4.13 5.52
N LEU A 115 -1.08 2.84 5.18
CA LEU A 115 -2.07 1.79 5.41
C LEU A 115 -2.26 1.49 6.90
N GLU A 116 -1.20 1.51 7.70
CA GLU A 116 -1.29 1.36 9.16
C GLU A 116 -2.18 2.44 9.78
N LYS A 117 -1.99 3.70 9.34
CA LYS A 117 -2.84 4.80 9.75
C LYS A 117 -4.30 4.61 9.32
N ALA A 118 -4.52 4.17 8.08
CA ALA A 118 -5.86 3.91 7.56
C ALA A 118 -6.58 2.80 8.33
N VAL A 119 -5.92 1.66 8.56
CA VAL A 119 -6.46 0.52 9.34
C VAL A 119 -6.67 0.88 10.80
N GLY A 120 -5.78 1.70 11.37
CA GLY A 120 -5.94 2.20 12.75
C GLY A 120 -7.18 3.08 12.92
N LEU A 121 -7.58 3.81 11.88
CA LEU A 121 -8.78 4.66 11.88
C LEU A 121 -10.05 3.88 11.53
N ASP A 122 -9.96 2.93 10.61
CA ASP A 122 -11.06 2.04 10.21
C ASP A 122 -10.57 0.58 10.15
N PRO A 123 -10.64 -0.14 11.29
CA PRO A 123 -10.27 -1.56 11.33
C PRO A 123 -11.19 -2.47 10.51
N GLY A 124 -12.37 -1.99 10.12
CA GLY A 124 -13.34 -2.71 9.28
C GLY A 124 -13.02 -2.66 7.79
N ASP A 125 -12.10 -1.78 7.37
CA ASP A 125 -11.67 -1.69 5.98
C ASP A 125 -10.83 -2.91 5.56
N ARG A 126 -11.54 -3.89 4.98
CA ARG A 126 -10.93 -5.15 4.53
C ARG A 126 -9.90 -4.94 3.43
N GLU A 127 -10.07 -3.93 2.58
CA GLU A 127 -9.16 -3.66 1.47
C GLU A 127 -7.82 -3.15 1.98
N SER A 128 -7.81 -2.16 2.88
CA SER A 128 -6.59 -1.67 3.51
C SER A 128 -5.89 -2.74 4.34
N THR A 129 -6.66 -3.55 5.09
CA THR A 129 -6.11 -4.64 5.90
C THR A 129 -5.46 -5.73 5.02
N ALA A 130 -6.11 -6.12 3.92
CA ALA A 130 -5.57 -7.10 2.99
C ALA A 130 -4.31 -6.58 2.29
N LEU A 131 -4.32 -5.34 1.82
CA LEU A 131 -3.17 -4.73 1.17
C LEU A 131 -1.99 -4.55 2.13
N LEU A 132 -2.24 -4.13 3.36
CA LEU A 132 -1.21 -4.05 4.42
C LEU A 132 -0.58 -5.41 4.70
N SER A 133 -1.40 -6.45 4.79
CA SER A 133 -0.92 -7.83 4.99
C SER A 133 -0.06 -8.31 3.82
N LEU A 134 -0.46 -7.98 2.59
CA LEU A 134 0.30 -8.32 1.39
C LEU A 134 1.66 -7.60 1.36
N LEU A 135 1.68 -6.28 1.56
CA LEU A 135 2.91 -5.48 1.54
C LEU A 135 3.87 -5.89 2.66
N ARG A 136 3.37 -6.24 3.85
CA ARG A 136 4.21 -6.77 4.93
C ARG A 136 4.78 -8.16 4.61
N ALA A 137 4.04 -8.97 3.85
CA ALA A 137 4.56 -10.25 3.37
C ALA A 137 5.66 -10.07 2.30
N ASP A 138 5.51 -9.07 1.43
CA ASP A 138 6.47 -8.73 0.38
C ASP A 138 7.67 -7.91 0.91
N ALA A 139 7.49 -7.15 1.98
CA ALA A 139 8.54 -6.35 2.63
C ALA A 139 9.57 -7.19 3.41
N VAL A 140 9.31 -8.48 3.58
CA VAL A 140 10.35 -9.42 4.04
C VAL A 140 11.24 -9.73 2.83
N PRO A 141 12.50 -9.25 2.78
CA PRO A 141 13.34 -9.39 1.59
C PRO A 141 13.60 -10.86 1.28
N GLY A 142 13.35 -11.26 0.04
CA GLY A 142 13.82 -12.53 -0.57
C GLY A 142 13.51 -13.77 0.27
N GLU A 143 14.05 -14.87 0.10
CA GLU A 143 13.91 -16.19 0.71
C GLU A 143 13.19 -16.30 2.09
N ALA A 144 13.28 -15.28 2.95
CA ALA A 144 12.63 -15.23 4.27
C ALA A 144 11.08 -15.11 4.19
N ALA A 145 10.50 -14.55 3.12
CA ALA A 145 9.04 -14.47 3.00
C ALA A 145 8.40 -15.85 2.78
N GLY A 146 9.04 -16.68 1.97
CA GLY A 146 8.69 -18.10 1.80
C GLY A 146 8.85 -18.89 3.09
N LEU A 147 9.97 -18.69 3.76
CA LEU A 147 10.30 -19.31 5.04
C LEU A 147 9.36 -18.87 6.18
N GLY A 148 8.96 -17.60 6.25
CA GLY A 148 8.01 -17.11 7.25
C GLY A 148 6.64 -17.77 7.16
N ARG A 149 6.17 -18.18 5.97
CA ARG A 149 4.97 -19.02 5.79
C ARG A 149 5.21 -20.44 6.27
N VAL A 150 6.34 -21.04 5.86
CA VAL A 150 6.73 -22.39 6.23
C VAL A 150 6.93 -22.49 7.76
N LEU A 151 7.50 -21.46 8.40
CA LEU A 151 7.71 -21.40 9.83
C LEU A 151 6.42 -21.22 10.66
N ARG A 152 5.30 -20.81 10.03
CA ARG A 152 3.97 -20.78 10.70
C ARG A 152 3.29 -22.15 10.68
N ASP A 153 3.64 -22.99 9.72
CA ASP A 153 3.10 -24.35 9.60
C ASP A 153 3.97 -25.30 10.42
N ASP A 154 3.37 -25.89 11.45
CA ASP A 154 4.03 -26.84 12.34
C ASP A 154 4.51 -28.12 11.64
N THR A 155 4.04 -28.40 10.43
CA THR A 155 4.44 -29.55 9.62
C THR A 155 5.92 -29.51 9.24
N PHE A 156 6.48 -28.33 9.07
CA PHE A 156 7.89 -28.12 8.69
C PHE A 156 8.82 -27.90 9.89
N ILE A 157 8.31 -27.92 11.12
CA ILE A 157 9.13 -27.77 12.34
C ILE A 157 9.80 -29.11 12.64
N THR A 158 10.88 -29.37 11.92
CA THR A 158 11.69 -30.60 12.05
C THR A 158 13.16 -30.28 12.23
N LEU A 159 13.93 -31.23 12.79
CA LEU A 159 15.40 -31.12 12.92
C LEU A 159 16.03 -30.94 11.54
N ALA A 160 15.61 -31.74 10.54
CA ALA A 160 16.16 -31.68 9.18
C ALA A 160 15.96 -30.28 8.55
N PHE A 161 14.82 -29.64 8.76
CA PHE A 161 14.57 -28.30 8.25
C PHE A 161 15.41 -27.24 8.98
N GLY A 162 15.60 -27.38 10.30
CA GLY A 162 16.48 -26.50 11.08
C GLY A 162 17.93 -26.62 10.64
N THR A 163 18.41 -27.84 10.34
CA THR A 163 19.76 -28.09 9.83
C THR A 163 19.95 -27.50 8.43
N LEU A 164 18.96 -27.67 7.53
CA LEU A 164 18.98 -27.07 6.20
C LEU A 164 19.06 -25.54 6.25
N CYS A 165 18.31 -24.89 7.15
CA CYS A 165 18.40 -23.45 7.37
C CYS A 165 19.81 -23.01 7.78
N LEU A 166 20.49 -23.80 8.65
CA LEU A 166 21.89 -23.54 9.04
C LEU A 166 22.85 -23.62 7.86
N GLU A 167 22.73 -24.66 7.02
CA GLU A 167 23.54 -24.87 5.83
C GLU A 167 23.39 -23.73 4.81
N GLN A 168 22.19 -23.19 4.69
CA GLN A 168 21.89 -22.03 3.85
C GLN A 168 22.28 -20.68 4.49
N GLY A 169 22.90 -20.70 5.68
CA GLY A 169 23.30 -19.48 6.38
C GLY A 169 22.16 -18.69 7.04
N LEU A 170 20.95 -19.26 7.13
CA LEU A 170 19.75 -18.68 7.72
C LEU A 170 19.72 -18.95 9.23
N ALA A 171 20.64 -18.33 9.97
CA ALA A 171 20.88 -18.64 11.39
C ALA A 171 19.72 -18.23 12.32
N ASP A 172 19.00 -17.15 12.01
CA ASP A 172 17.86 -16.70 12.81
C ASP A 172 16.67 -17.66 12.64
N GLU A 173 16.39 -18.12 11.42
CA GLU A 173 15.35 -19.08 11.08
C GLU A 173 15.66 -20.47 11.66
N ALA A 174 16.91 -20.91 11.52
CA ALA A 174 17.37 -22.15 12.12
C ALA A 174 17.17 -22.17 13.65
N ALA A 175 17.56 -21.08 14.33
CA ALA A 175 17.37 -20.98 15.79
C ALA A 175 15.88 -21.02 16.16
N LEU A 176 14.99 -20.40 15.37
CA LEU A 176 13.54 -20.42 15.60
C LEU A 176 12.97 -21.83 15.45
N VAL A 177 13.31 -22.54 14.36
CA VAL A 177 12.86 -23.92 14.10
C VAL A 177 13.34 -24.86 15.20
N LEU A 178 14.63 -24.84 15.46
CA LEU A 178 15.26 -25.77 16.43
C LEU A 178 14.77 -25.52 17.86
N THR A 179 14.48 -24.27 18.24
CA THR A 179 13.83 -23.96 19.53
C THR A 179 12.45 -24.59 19.63
N ARG A 180 11.64 -24.56 18.53
CA ARG A 180 10.34 -25.21 18.53
C ARG A 180 10.40 -26.72 18.55
N VAL A 181 11.35 -27.32 17.83
CA VAL A 181 11.59 -28.76 17.89
C VAL A 181 11.97 -29.16 19.31
N LEU A 182 12.91 -28.44 19.96
CA LEU A 182 13.36 -28.71 21.32
C LEU A 182 12.24 -28.59 22.37
N ARG A 183 11.23 -27.72 22.14
CA ARG A 183 10.06 -27.64 23.03
C ARG A 183 9.18 -28.89 22.98
N ARG A 184 9.18 -29.62 21.86
CA ARG A 184 8.42 -30.89 21.69
C ARG A 184 9.19 -32.07 22.24
N ASP A 185 10.51 -32.04 22.10
CA ASP A 185 11.43 -33.07 22.57
C ASP A 185 12.63 -32.42 23.31
N PRO A 186 12.44 -32.08 24.60
CA PRO A 186 13.45 -31.34 25.37
C PRO A 186 14.76 -32.09 25.58
N ASP A 187 14.76 -33.43 25.52
CA ASP A 187 15.92 -34.28 25.78
C ASP A 187 16.76 -34.61 24.54
N ASN A 188 16.33 -34.09 23.37
CA ASN A 188 17.02 -34.34 22.11
C ASN A 188 18.37 -33.61 22.04
N ALA A 189 19.43 -34.35 22.28
CA ALA A 189 20.81 -33.83 22.33
C ALA A 189 21.24 -33.25 20.94
N GLU A 190 20.82 -33.87 19.85
CA GLU A 190 21.16 -33.42 18.50
C GLU A 190 20.53 -32.07 18.17
N VAL A 191 19.24 -31.90 18.48
CA VAL A 191 18.54 -30.61 18.32
C VAL A 191 19.21 -29.52 19.15
N ARG A 192 19.64 -29.84 20.36
CA ARG A 192 20.33 -28.90 21.25
C ARG A 192 21.66 -28.44 20.68
N ALA A 193 22.47 -29.40 20.17
CA ALA A 193 23.74 -29.08 19.52
C ALA A 193 23.59 -28.20 18.29
N GLN A 194 22.59 -28.47 17.43
CA GLN A 194 22.29 -27.68 16.26
C GLN A 194 21.79 -26.27 16.61
N LEU A 195 20.97 -26.14 17.66
CA LEU A 195 20.52 -24.85 18.17
C LEU A 195 21.68 -23.98 18.66
N GLU A 196 22.65 -24.58 19.39
CA GLU A 196 23.84 -23.86 19.79
C GLU A 196 24.70 -23.41 18.61
N ALA A 197 24.80 -24.22 17.56
CA ALA A 197 25.46 -23.83 16.31
C ALA A 197 24.78 -22.66 15.65
N ALA A 198 23.42 -22.65 15.57
CA ALA A 198 22.63 -21.55 15.04
C ALA A 198 22.83 -20.26 15.82
N LEU A 199 22.83 -20.34 17.16
CA LEU A 199 23.02 -19.16 18.01
C LEU A 199 24.44 -18.58 17.88
N ARG A 200 25.48 -19.43 17.73
CA ARG A 200 26.86 -18.98 17.45
C ARG A 200 27.00 -18.34 16.09
N ALA A 201 26.34 -18.89 15.04
CA ALA A 201 26.33 -18.29 13.70
C ALA A 201 25.67 -16.93 13.69
N ARG A 202 24.55 -16.78 14.42
CA ARG A 202 23.83 -15.52 14.61
C ARG A 202 24.68 -14.44 15.28
N SER A 203 25.44 -14.81 16.35
CA SER A 203 26.27 -13.83 17.05
C SER A 203 27.43 -13.32 16.21
N ARG A 204 27.99 -14.15 15.30
CA ARG A 204 29.05 -13.75 14.35
C ARG A 204 28.59 -12.78 13.28
N ARG A 205 27.31 -12.73 12.97
CA ARG A 205 26.73 -11.78 11.98
C ARG A 205 26.45 -10.39 12.55
N ARG A 206 26.35 -10.29 13.89
CA ARG A 206 25.97 -9.04 14.59
C ARG A 206 27.19 -8.30 15.19
N GLY A 207 28.34 -8.87 15.16
CA GLY A 207 29.64 -8.28 15.54
C GLY A 207 30.49 -7.96 14.32
#